data_1c44915a350e8ab526840db3f9ff5e58
#
_entry.id   1c44915a350e8ab526840db3f9ff5e58
#
_cell.length_a   1.000
_cell.length_b   1.000
_cell.length_c   1.000
_cell.angle_alpha   90.00
_cell.angle_beta   90.00
_cell.angle_gamma   90.00
#
_symmetry.space_group_name_H-M   'P 1'
#
loop_
_entity.id
_entity.type
_entity.pdbx_description
1 polymer ?
#
loop_
_entity_poly.entity_id
_entity_poly.type
_entity_poly.pdbx_seq_one_letter_code
_entity_poly.pdbx_strand_id
1 'polypeptide(L)'
;MRDPALHSNRTQCLFALVSAGIVAVCVCAGVVMNLVTIYDENFDHMGIRTFCMFTVDSNILMGLSMMLCIPYTVDGLRTDNYHLPDWVVVLMHIAVTAVSLTFLVSLCILAPFKGFVLIFTGSRFFLHFLCPVLSIVTFCCFINSHMIRLWESPLALVPVFLYAVVYLVMVVFIGEENGGWNDFYGFATRIPVWVSLTAILPLTFGIATLLRLGHNGCCRRRRERDTALFREAYTGKDLRQVLTEMALEAKRKLGKKSIVIPSQTIGYMIADSGSDLDPDEACRLYFETVLRDA
;
A
#
# COMPACT_ATOMS: atom_id res chain seq x y z
N MET A 1 -31.13 -7.15 6.18
CA MET A 1 -30.75 -7.50 4.79
C MET A 1 -29.24 -7.46 4.71
N ARG A 2 -28.54 -8.43 4.12
CA ARG A 2 -27.06 -8.42 4.05
C ARG A 2 -26.62 -7.71 2.78
N ASP A 3 -25.61 -6.82 2.89
CA ASP A 3 -24.95 -6.24 1.74
C ASP A 3 -24.47 -7.35 0.79
N PRO A 4 -24.92 -7.39 -0.48
CA PRO A 4 -24.54 -8.44 -1.42
C PRO A 4 -23.03 -8.49 -1.71
N ALA A 5 -22.30 -7.37 -1.54
CA ALA A 5 -20.87 -7.30 -1.70
C ALA A 5 -20.07 -7.75 -0.44
N LEU A 6 -20.73 -7.92 0.70
CA LEU A 6 -20.11 -8.14 2.01
C LEU A 6 -19.15 -9.33 2.02
N HIS A 7 -19.55 -10.46 1.46
CA HIS A 7 -18.73 -11.67 1.46
C HIS A 7 -17.42 -11.46 0.67
N SER A 8 -17.50 -10.81 -0.48
CA SER A 8 -16.34 -10.50 -1.31
C SER A 8 -15.40 -9.51 -0.62
N ASN A 9 -15.93 -8.48 0.00
CA ASN A 9 -15.16 -7.47 0.73
C ASN A 9 -14.47 -8.08 1.95
N ARG A 10 -15.17 -8.94 2.70
CA ARG A 10 -14.60 -9.68 3.84
C ARG A 10 -13.44 -10.56 3.44
N THR A 11 -13.59 -11.34 2.35
CA THR A 11 -12.51 -12.21 1.83
C THR A 11 -11.27 -11.40 1.47
N GLN A 12 -11.43 -10.27 0.83
CA GLN A 12 -10.30 -9.43 0.43
C GLN A 12 -9.65 -8.74 1.62
N CYS A 13 -10.44 -8.30 2.59
CA CYS A 13 -9.93 -7.77 3.84
C CYS A 13 -9.08 -8.83 4.57
N LEU A 14 -9.52 -10.09 4.56
CA LEU A 14 -8.76 -11.20 5.12
C LEU A 14 -7.43 -11.40 4.36
N PHE A 15 -7.44 -11.38 3.02
CA PHE A 15 -6.21 -11.47 2.22
C PHE A 15 -5.27 -10.28 2.50
N ALA A 16 -5.79 -9.06 2.63
CA ALA A 16 -5.00 -7.89 3.00
C ALA A 16 -4.34 -8.07 4.39
N LEU A 17 -5.09 -8.58 5.38
CA LEU A 17 -4.58 -8.85 6.72
C LEU A 17 -3.47 -9.92 6.72
N VAL A 18 -3.71 -11.05 6.05
CA VAL A 18 -2.74 -12.15 5.98
C VAL A 18 -1.47 -11.70 5.26
N SER A 19 -1.60 -11.04 4.11
CA SER A 19 -0.42 -10.54 3.38
C SER A 19 0.32 -9.46 4.15
N ALA A 20 -0.36 -8.56 4.86
CA ALA A 20 0.28 -7.59 5.73
C ALA A 20 1.10 -8.26 6.84
N GLY A 21 0.56 -9.30 7.48
CA GLY A 21 1.27 -10.10 8.47
C GLY A 21 2.50 -10.80 7.88
N ILE A 22 2.36 -11.43 6.71
CA ILE A 22 3.48 -12.10 6.02
C ILE A 22 4.58 -11.10 5.67
N VAL A 23 4.24 -9.96 5.07
CA VAL A 23 5.23 -8.92 4.72
C VAL A 23 5.95 -8.42 5.97
N ALA A 24 5.23 -8.11 7.05
CA ALA A 24 5.84 -7.65 8.29
C ALA A 24 6.84 -8.69 8.86
N VAL A 25 6.47 -9.97 8.91
CA VAL A 25 7.34 -11.05 9.37
C VAL A 25 8.55 -11.22 8.45
N CYS A 26 8.36 -11.20 7.13
CA CYS A 26 9.46 -11.33 6.16
C CYS A 26 10.44 -10.16 6.24
N VAL A 27 9.96 -8.94 6.43
CA VAL A 27 10.81 -7.76 6.64
C VAL A 27 11.62 -7.91 7.92
N CYS A 28 10.98 -8.25 9.03
CA CYS A 28 11.69 -8.51 10.30
C CYS A 28 12.75 -9.59 10.14
N ALA A 29 12.39 -10.73 9.54
CA ALA A 29 13.32 -11.83 9.30
C ALA A 29 14.50 -11.40 8.41
N GLY A 30 14.23 -10.70 7.30
CA GLY A 30 15.26 -10.22 6.38
C GLY A 30 16.23 -9.23 7.05
N VAL A 31 15.70 -8.30 7.85
CA VAL A 31 16.51 -7.32 8.60
C VAL A 31 17.36 -8.01 9.67
N VAL A 32 16.75 -8.90 10.47
CA VAL A 32 17.48 -9.68 11.50
C VAL A 32 18.58 -10.53 10.86
N MET A 33 18.28 -11.22 9.76
CA MET A 33 19.30 -11.99 9.03
C MET A 33 20.44 -11.10 8.57
N ASN A 34 20.18 -9.90 8.04
CA ASN A 34 21.25 -8.96 7.65
C ASN A 34 22.09 -8.48 8.84
N LEU A 35 21.47 -8.30 10.01
CA LEU A 35 22.17 -7.85 11.22
C LEU A 35 23.08 -8.91 11.81
N VAL A 36 22.69 -10.20 11.75
CA VAL A 36 23.39 -11.30 12.45
C VAL A 36 24.21 -12.20 11.53
N THR A 37 23.92 -12.20 10.21
CA THR A 37 24.62 -13.11 9.29
C THR A 37 26.00 -12.55 8.93
N ILE A 38 27.02 -13.38 9.13
CA ILE A 38 28.37 -13.17 8.60
C ILE A 38 28.29 -13.58 7.12
N TYR A 39 28.33 -12.62 6.21
CA TYR A 39 28.44 -12.94 4.79
C TYR A 39 29.90 -13.22 4.42
N ASP A 40 30.04 -14.20 3.53
CA ASP A 40 31.25 -14.70 2.95
C ASP A 40 32.16 -13.60 2.33
N GLU A 41 33.38 -13.92 2.02
CA GLU A 41 34.57 -13.12 1.68
C GLU A 41 34.38 -11.85 0.83
N ASN A 42 33.24 -11.63 0.21
CA ASN A 42 32.93 -10.44 -0.61
C ASN A 42 31.95 -9.45 0.01
N PHE A 43 31.39 -9.73 1.19
CA PHE A 43 30.52 -8.83 1.92
C PHE A 43 30.88 -8.86 3.40
N ASP A 44 31.61 -7.84 3.84
CA ASP A 44 31.89 -7.59 5.24
C ASP A 44 30.63 -7.68 6.11
N HIS A 45 30.80 -8.02 7.38
CA HIS A 45 29.77 -7.98 8.40
C HIS A 45 28.99 -6.68 8.29
N MET A 46 27.78 -6.75 7.75
CA MET A 46 26.99 -5.54 7.57
C MET A 46 26.58 -4.93 8.91
N GLY A 47 26.18 -5.76 9.88
CA GLY A 47 25.79 -5.27 11.18
C GLY A 47 24.86 -4.05 11.07
N ILE A 48 25.15 -3.01 11.82
CA ILE A 48 24.41 -1.74 11.79
C ILE A 48 24.49 -1.00 10.43
N ARG A 49 25.51 -1.28 9.61
CA ARG A 49 25.64 -0.70 8.26
C ARG A 49 24.53 -1.18 7.31
N THR A 50 23.78 -2.23 7.67
CA THR A 50 22.62 -2.67 6.90
C THR A 50 21.60 -1.55 6.67
N PHE A 51 21.49 -0.61 7.63
CA PHE A 51 20.61 0.57 7.52
C PHE A 51 21.16 1.68 6.61
N CYS A 52 22.35 1.51 6.04
CA CYS A 52 22.87 2.37 4.96
C CYS A 52 22.27 1.98 3.59
N MET A 53 21.56 0.87 3.50
CA MET A 53 21.01 0.37 2.24
C MET A 53 19.55 0.77 2.04
N PHE A 54 19.24 1.42 0.93
CA PHE A 54 17.86 1.76 0.55
C PHE A 54 16.92 0.54 0.51
N THR A 55 17.44 -0.62 0.14
CA THR A 55 16.70 -1.87 0.16
C THR A 55 16.12 -2.17 1.54
N VAL A 56 16.90 -1.99 2.58
CA VAL A 56 16.48 -2.26 3.97
C VAL A 56 15.50 -1.20 4.42
N ASP A 57 15.82 0.07 4.22
CA ASP A 57 14.99 1.20 4.64
C ASP A 57 13.62 1.19 3.95
N SER A 58 13.59 0.92 2.63
CA SER A 58 12.34 0.82 1.87
C SER A 58 11.47 -0.35 2.35
N ASN A 59 12.07 -1.50 2.67
CA ASN A 59 11.35 -2.64 3.21
C ASN A 59 10.85 -2.39 4.64
N ILE A 60 11.62 -1.70 5.49
CA ILE A 60 11.16 -1.29 6.82
C ILE A 60 9.96 -0.34 6.69
N LEU A 61 10.04 0.66 5.83
CA LEU A 61 8.93 1.57 5.55
C LEU A 61 7.68 0.80 5.11
N MET A 62 7.85 -0.20 4.24
CA MET A 62 6.74 -1.05 3.79
C MET A 62 6.18 -1.92 4.92
N GLY A 63 7.04 -2.56 5.70
CA GLY A 63 6.62 -3.35 6.87
C GLY A 63 5.83 -2.52 7.87
N LEU A 64 6.29 -1.32 8.21
CA LEU A 64 5.58 -0.39 9.08
C LEU A 64 4.23 0.05 8.48
N SER A 65 4.18 0.34 7.18
CA SER A 65 2.93 0.69 6.49
C SER A 65 1.92 -0.46 6.54
N MET A 66 2.37 -1.70 6.35
CA MET A 66 1.53 -2.89 6.48
C MET A 66 1.04 -3.10 7.92
N MET A 67 1.90 -2.91 8.91
CA MET A 67 1.50 -3.00 10.33
C MET A 67 0.45 -1.96 10.69
N LEU A 68 0.54 -0.75 10.16
CA LEU A 68 -0.47 0.30 10.35
C LEU A 68 -1.84 -0.07 9.74
N CYS A 69 -1.88 -0.89 8.70
CA CYS A 69 -3.14 -1.36 8.12
C CYS A 69 -3.85 -2.41 8.99
N ILE A 70 -3.11 -3.18 9.81
CA ILE A 70 -3.65 -4.31 10.59
C ILE A 70 -4.81 -3.89 11.49
N PRO A 71 -4.72 -2.85 12.35
CA PRO A 71 -5.82 -2.49 13.24
C PRO A 71 -7.10 -2.11 12.48
N TYR A 72 -6.98 -1.35 11.38
CA TYR A 72 -8.13 -0.98 10.55
C TYR A 72 -8.74 -2.19 9.84
N THR A 73 -7.90 -3.12 9.38
CA THR A 73 -8.34 -4.34 8.72
C THR A 73 -9.05 -5.28 9.70
N VAL A 74 -8.53 -5.39 10.93
CA VAL A 74 -9.18 -6.16 12.00
C VAL A 74 -10.51 -5.53 12.42
N ASP A 75 -10.55 -4.22 12.56
CA ASP A 75 -11.79 -3.52 12.84
C ASP A 75 -12.80 -3.69 11.71
N GLY A 76 -12.36 -3.59 10.46
CA GLY A 76 -13.17 -3.87 9.28
C GLY A 76 -13.79 -5.27 9.28
N LEU A 77 -13.03 -6.29 9.68
CA LEU A 77 -13.54 -7.67 9.81
C LEU A 77 -14.56 -7.85 10.95
N ARG A 78 -14.49 -7.01 11.99
CA ARG A 78 -15.42 -7.04 13.13
C ARG A 78 -16.72 -6.28 12.86
N THR A 79 -16.60 -5.15 12.14
CA THR A 79 -17.69 -4.20 11.93
C THR A 79 -18.35 -4.31 10.56
N ASP A 80 -17.77 -5.13 9.67
CA ASP A 80 -18.11 -5.21 8.24
C ASP A 80 -17.89 -3.86 7.50
N ASN A 81 -17.07 -2.97 8.05
CA ASN A 81 -16.69 -1.68 7.46
C ASN A 81 -15.23 -1.74 6.99
N TYR A 82 -15.04 -1.99 5.70
CA TYR A 82 -13.72 -2.26 5.08
C TYR A 82 -13.05 -0.98 4.57
N HIS A 83 -13.09 0.08 5.35
CA HIS A 83 -12.49 1.36 4.98
C HIS A 83 -11.15 1.58 5.68
N LEU A 84 -10.10 1.86 4.88
CA LEU A 84 -8.83 2.36 5.36
C LEU A 84 -8.80 3.88 5.25
N PRO A 85 -8.21 4.60 6.21
CA PRO A 85 -8.00 6.03 6.10
C PRO A 85 -7.15 6.38 4.86
N ASP A 86 -7.48 7.47 4.18
CA ASP A 86 -6.82 7.90 2.94
C ASP A 86 -5.31 8.04 3.13
N TRP A 87 -4.86 8.61 4.24
CA TRP A 87 -3.44 8.78 4.54
C TRP A 87 -2.68 7.45 4.67
N VAL A 88 -3.33 6.39 5.16
CA VAL A 88 -2.74 5.04 5.25
C VAL A 88 -2.52 4.48 3.84
N VAL A 89 -3.51 4.65 2.94
CA VAL A 89 -3.40 4.19 1.56
C VAL A 89 -2.33 4.96 0.80
N VAL A 90 -2.23 6.28 1.02
CA VAL A 90 -1.16 7.12 0.45
C VAL A 90 0.22 6.69 1.00
N LEU A 91 0.34 6.44 2.31
CA LEU A 91 1.59 5.93 2.89
C LEU A 91 1.99 4.57 2.29
N MET A 92 1.02 3.67 2.09
CA MET A 92 1.27 2.40 1.40
C MET A 92 1.72 2.61 -0.04
N HIS A 93 1.13 3.58 -0.76
CA HIS A 93 1.56 3.92 -2.11
C HIS A 93 3.03 4.39 -2.15
N ILE A 94 3.42 5.24 -1.20
CA ILE A 94 4.81 5.70 -1.04
C ILE A 94 5.73 4.50 -0.78
N ALA A 95 5.38 3.66 0.19
CA ALA A 95 6.20 2.52 0.60
C ALA A 95 6.31 1.44 -0.49
N VAL A 96 5.18 1.09 -1.16
CA VAL A 96 5.20 0.10 -2.24
C VAL A 96 5.98 0.59 -3.46
N THR A 97 5.98 1.89 -3.73
CA THR A 97 6.82 2.48 -4.79
C THR A 97 8.31 2.31 -4.46
N ALA A 98 8.70 2.58 -3.22
CA ALA A 98 10.09 2.43 -2.77
C ALA A 98 10.59 0.98 -2.88
N VAL A 99 9.81 -0.02 -2.42
CA VAL A 99 10.21 -1.43 -2.55
C VAL A 99 10.12 -1.95 -3.98
N SER A 100 9.23 -1.39 -4.82
CA SER A 100 9.18 -1.72 -6.25
C SER A 100 10.41 -1.23 -7.00
N LEU A 101 10.91 -0.04 -6.65
CA LEU A 101 12.20 0.44 -7.17
C LEU A 101 13.33 -0.50 -6.77
N THR A 102 13.41 -0.91 -5.50
CA THR A 102 14.37 -1.89 -5.01
C THR A 102 14.32 -3.20 -5.80
N PHE A 103 13.12 -3.74 -6.01
CA PHE A 103 12.90 -4.96 -6.79
C PHE A 103 13.40 -4.79 -8.23
N LEU A 104 13.02 -3.70 -8.90
CA LEU A 104 13.39 -3.45 -10.29
C LEU A 104 14.92 -3.27 -10.45
N VAL A 105 15.56 -2.50 -9.56
CA VAL A 105 17.01 -2.31 -9.55
C VAL A 105 17.72 -3.64 -9.26
N SER A 106 17.22 -4.44 -8.32
CA SER A 106 17.79 -5.75 -8.01
C SER A 106 17.67 -6.71 -9.19
N LEU A 107 16.54 -6.76 -9.86
CA LEU A 107 16.26 -7.66 -10.98
C LEU A 107 17.01 -7.24 -12.26
N CYS A 108 16.94 -5.96 -12.63
CA CYS A 108 17.41 -5.47 -13.93
C CYS A 108 18.85 -4.98 -13.92
N ILE A 109 19.39 -4.60 -12.75
CA ILE A 109 20.74 -4.04 -12.64
C ILE A 109 21.64 -4.97 -11.82
N LEU A 110 21.27 -5.26 -10.55
CA LEU A 110 22.20 -6.00 -9.68
C LEU A 110 22.35 -7.47 -10.06
N ALA A 111 21.25 -8.16 -10.36
CA ALA A 111 21.28 -9.58 -10.67
C ALA A 111 22.05 -9.93 -11.95
N PRO A 112 21.96 -9.17 -13.07
CA PRO A 112 22.81 -9.37 -14.25
C PRO A 112 24.31 -9.17 -13.98
N PHE A 113 24.67 -8.25 -13.08
CA PHE A 113 26.08 -7.95 -12.78
C PHE A 113 26.70 -8.83 -11.69
N LYS A 114 25.91 -9.18 -10.65
CA LYS A 114 26.40 -9.91 -9.48
C LYS A 114 25.97 -11.39 -9.45
N GLY A 115 25.06 -11.78 -10.33
CA GLY A 115 24.47 -13.11 -10.40
C GLY A 115 23.12 -13.22 -9.69
N PHE A 116 22.18 -13.89 -10.35
CA PHE A 116 20.79 -14.05 -9.84
C PHE A 116 20.74 -14.82 -8.52
N VAL A 117 21.53 -15.89 -8.38
CA VAL A 117 21.57 -16.67 -7.15
C VAL A 117 21.98 -15.80 -5.98
N LEU A 118 23.04 -14.99 -6.14
CA LEU A 118 23.53 -14.12 -5.07
C LEU A 118 22.50 -13.08 -4.63
N ILE A 119 21.75 -12.51 -5.58
CA ILE A 119 20.80 -11.42 -5.31
C ILE A 119 19.48 -11.94 -4.75
N PHE A 120 19.11 -13.20 -4.99
CA PHE A 120 17.83 -13.78 -4.59
C PHE A 120 17.96 -14.97 -3.65
N THR A 121 18.99 -15.01 -2.79
CA THR A 121 19.15 -16.01 -1.72
C THR A 121 19.26 -15.38 -0.34
N GLY A 122 19.00 -16.16 0.71
CA GLY A 122 19.04 -15.72 2.11
C GLY A 122 18.12 -14.54 2.40
N SER A 123 18.59 -13.57 3.17
CA SER A 123 17.83 -12.35 3.51
C SER A 123 17.42 -11.54 2.28
N ARG A 124 18.25 -11.57 1.22
CA ARG A 124 18.00 -10.84 -0.02
C ARG A 124 16.79 -11.36 -0.77
N PHE A 125 16.48 -12.66 -0.69
CA PHE A 125 15.24 -13.21 -1.24
C PHE A 125 14.00 -12.53 -0.65
N PHE A 126 13.99 -12.34 0.67
CA PHE A 126 12.88 -11.65 1.31
C PHE A 126 12.79 -10.19 0.89
N LEU A 127 13.91 -9.45 0.94
CA LEU A 127 13.92 -8.00 0.76
C LEU A 127 13.90 -7.55 -0.71
N HIS A 128 14.46 -8.36 -1.64
CA HIS A 128 14.51 -8.01 -3.06
C HIS A 128 13.38 -8.61 -3.89
N PHE A 129 12.73 -9.68 -3.43
CA PHE A 129 11.72 -10.38 -4.21
C PHE A 129 10.40 -10.54 -3.47
N LEU A 130 10.39 -11.28 -2.37
CA LEU A 130 9.14 -11.70 -1.74
C LEU A 130 8.34 -10.53 -1.18
N CYS A 131 8.95 -9.66 -0.38
CA CYS A 131 8.28 -8.48 0.18
C CYS A 131 7.79 -7.51 -0.89
N PRO A 132 8.60 -7.09 -1.89
CA PRO A 132 8.12 -6.24 -2.96
C PRO A 132 6.95 -6.84 -3.74
N VAL A 133 7.03 -8.11 -4.16
CA VAL A 133 5.97 -8.75 -4.95
C VAL A 133 4.67 -8.85 -4.16
N LEU A 134 4.73 -9.33 -2.92
CA LEU A 134 3.54 -9.40 -2.05
C LEU A 134 2.95 -8.01 -1.79
N SER A 135 3.80 -7.00 -1.59
CA SER A 135 3.35 -5.62 -1.35
C SER A 135 2.65 -5.02 -2.57
N ILE A 136 3.17 -5.24 -3.77
CA ILE A 136 2.55 -4.80 -5.02
C ILE A 136 1.17 -5.44 -5.20
N VAL A 137 1.10 -6.78 -5.02
CA VAL A 137 -0.17 -7.51 -5.15
C VAL A 137 -1.18 -7.06 -4.09
N THR A 138 -0.74 -6.91 -2.84
CA THR A 138 -1.61 -6.45 -1.76
C THR A 138 -2.14 -5.05 -2.04
N PHE A 139 -1.27 -4.12 -2.37
CA PHE A 139 -1.66 -2.73 -2.65
C PHE A 139 -2.61 -2.64 -3.85
N CYS A 140 -2.29 -3.27 -4.96
CA CYS A 140 -3.11 -3.17 -6.18
C CYS A 140 -4.43 -3.94 -6.07
N CYS A 141 -4.44 -5.13 -5.45
CA CYS A 141 -5.58 -6.04 -5.52
C CYS A 141 -6.46 -6.07 -4.28
N PHE A 142 -5.90 -5.81 -3.09
CA PHE A 142 -6.61 -6.02 -1.84
C PHE A 142 -6.89 -4.74 -1.04
N ILE A 143 -6.19 -3.64 -1.33
CA ILE A 143 -6.46 -2.32 -0.73
C ILE A 143 -7.36 -1.51 -1.67
N ASN A 144 -8.55 -1.06 -1.21
CA ASN A 144 -9.55 -0.48 -2.10
C ASN A 144 -10.37 0.68 -1.51
N SER A 145 -9.89 1.31 -0.47
CA SER A 145 -10.66 2.37 0.19
C SER A 145 -10.49 3.74 -0.45
N HIS A 146 -9.29 4.08 -0.88
CA HIS A 146 -8.97 5.38 -1.47
C HIS A 146 -8.35 5.21 -2.86
N MET A 147 -8.80 6.00 -3.85
CA MET A 147 -8.16 6.09 -5.17
C MET A 147 -7.06 7.15 -5.11
N ILE A 148 -5.83 6.74 -5.41
CA ILE A 148 -4.68 7.64 -5.39
C ILE A 148 -4.87 8.75 -6.44
N ARG A 149 -4.82 10.00 -6.00
CA ARG A 149 -4.96 11.18 -6.85
C ARG A 149 -3.65 11.46 -7.59
N LEU A 150 -3.74 12.20 -8.69
CA LEU A 150 -2.54 12.51 -9.49
C LEU A 150 -1.49 13.29 -8.68
N TRP A 151 -1.92 14.22 -7.86
CA TRP A 151 -1.03 15.05 -7.03
C TRP A 151 -0.43 14.31 -5.83
N GLU A 152 -0.95 13.12 -5.47
CA GLU A 152 -0.39 12.24 -4.42
C GLU A 152 0.78 11.40 -4.95
N SER A 153 0.83 11.14 -6.26
CA SER A 153 1.91 10.33 -6.86
C SER A 153 3.32 10.89 -6.66
N PRO A 154 3.58 12.21 -6.74
CA PRO A 154 4.89 12.76 -6.43
C PRO A 154 5.38 12.53 -5.00
N LEU A 155 4.48 12.30 -4.03
CA LEU A 155 4.87 12.00 -2.64
C LEU A 155 5.68 10.70 -2.55
N ALA A 156 5.47 9.78 -3.51
CA ALA A 156 6.23 8.53 -3.57
C ALA A 156 7.74 8.73 -3.91
N LEU A 157 8.13 9.91 -4.39
CA LEU A 157 9.53 10.24 -4.62
C LEU A 157 10.28 10.63 -3.34
N VAL A 158 9.55 11.02 -2.29
CA VAL A 158 10.16 11.57 -1.05
C VAL A 158 11.19 10.62 -0.43
N PRO A 159 10.91 9.31 -0.19
CA PRO A 159 11.91 8.42 0.40
C PRO A 159 13.16 8.28 -0.47
N VAL A 160 12.98 8.16 -1.78
CA VAL A 160 14.09 8.02 -2.74
C VAL A 160 14.92 9.30 -2.80
N PHE A 161 14.27 10.46 -2.82
CA PHE A 161 14.95 11.76 -2.82
C PHE A 161 15.76 11.97 -1.53
N LEU A 162 15.16 11.73 -0.36
CA LEU A 162 15.85 11.85 0.93
C LEU A 162 17.05 10.91 1.00
N TYR A 163 16.86 9.66 0.59
CA TYR A 163 17.94 8.69 0.54
C TYR A 163 19.06 9.12 -0.43
N ALA A 164 18.70 9.61 -1.62
CA ALA A 164 19.67 10.08 -2.62
C ALA A 164 20.51 11.24 -2.09
N VAL A 165 19.92 12.18 -1.33
CA VAL A 165 20.65 13.27 -0.68
C VAL A 165 21.64 12.72 0.36
N VAL A 166 21.19 11.81 1.24
CA VAL A 166 22.06 11.20 2.26
C VAL A 166 23.18 10.40 1.59
N TYR A 167 22.86 9.61 0.58
CA TYR A 167 23.85 8.83 -0.18
C TYR A 167 24.90 9.73 -0.84
N LEU A 168 24.47 10.82 -1.47
CA LEU A 168 25.36 11.80 -2.09
C LEU A 168 26.33 12.41 -1.05
N VAL A 169 25.80 12.80 0.11
CA VAL A 169 26.62 13.36 1.19
C VAL A 169 27.62 12.33 1.71
N MET A 170 27.18 11.12 2.00
CA MET A 170 28.00 10.10 2.63
C MET A 170 29.03 9.49 1.67
N VAL A 171 28.68 9.30 0.39
CA VAL A 171 29.57 8.65 -0.59
C VAL A 171 30.47 9.65 -1.30
N VAL A 172 29.91 10.82 -1.72
CA VAL A 172 30.64 11.75 -2.59
C VAL A 172 31.34 12.85 -1.80
N PHE A 173 30.65 13.46 -0.82
CA PHE A 173 31.22 14.61 -0.08
C PHE A 173 32.08 14.17 1.09
N ILE A 174 31.67 13.18 1.88
CA ILE A 174 32.50 12.68 3.01
C ILE A 174 33.49 11.63 2.51
N GLY A 175 33.01 10.64 1.77
CA GLY A 175 33.81 9.54 1.25
C GLY A 175 34.22 8.54 2.32
N GLU A 176 34.59 7.33 1.89
CA GLU A 176 34.92 6.22 2.78
C GLU A 176 36.15 6.53 3.65
N GLU A 177 37.13 7.24 3.11
CA GLU A 177 38.36 7.64 3.81
C GLU A 177 38.14 8.57 5.02
N ASN A 178 37.02 9.32 4.99
CA ASN A 178 36.64 10.23 6.07
C ASN A 178 35.48 9.70 6.93
N GLY A 179 35.21 8.37 6.87
CA GLY A 179 34.17 7.73 7.66
C GLY A 179 32.77 7.76 7.00
N GLY A 180 32.66 8.17 5.74
CA GLY A 180 31.47 8.06 4.93
C GLY A 180 31.20 6.62 4.48
N TRP A 181 30.32 6.47 3.49
CA TRP A 181 29.95 5.17 2.95
C TRP A 181 30.76 4.83 1.70
N ASN A 182 31.05 3.53 1.49
CA ASN A 182 31.53 3.07 0.20
C ASN A 182 30.41 3.13 -0.85
N ASP A 183 30.76 3.19 -2.12
CA ASP A 183 29.81 3.22 -3.24
C ASP A 183 29.30 1.80 -3.58
N PHE A 184 28.54 1.19 -2.67
CA PHE A 184 28.05 -0.18 -2.81
C PHE A 184 27.06 -0.39 -3.98
N TYR A 185 26.42 0.67 -4.48
CA TYR A 185 25.59 0.63 -5.69
C TYR A 185 26.36 0.92 -6.98
N GLY A 186 27.54 1.55 -6.89
CA GLY A 186 28.31 1.99 -8.04
C GLY A 186 27.72 3.22 -8.74
N PHE A 187 26.92 4.02 -8.02
CA PHE A 187 26.26 5.21 -8.58
C PHE A 187 27.17 6.43 -8.71
N ALA A 188 28.34 6.39 -8.11
CA ALA A 188 29.34 7.45 -8.22
C ALA A 188 30.58 6.99 -8.97
N THR A 189 30.95 5.69 -8.87
CA THR A 189 32.17 5.14 -9.45
C THR A 189 32.01 4.57 -10.85
N ARG A 190 30.84 3.97 -11.15
CA ARG A 190 30.57 3.33 -12.45
C ARG A 190 29.83 4.24 -13.42
N ILE A 191 28.99 5.11 -12.91
CA ILE A 191 28.16 6.04 -13.68
C ILE A 191 28.33 7.41 -13.03
N PRO A 192 28.44 8.50 -13.80
CA PRO A 192 28.45 9.84 -13.19
C PRO A 192 27.25 10.04 -12.29
N VAL A 193 27.47 10.47 -11.04
CA VAL A 193 26.44 10.56 -10.01
C VAL A 193 25.21 11.36 -10.44
N TRP A 194 25.42 12.42 -11.24
CA TRP A 194 24.31 13.24 -11.76
C TRP A 194 23.42 12.45 -12.76
N VAL A 195 24.00 11.50 -13.53
CA VAL A 195 23.24 10.60 -14.42
C VAL A 195 22.38 9.65 -13.60
N SER A 196 22.97 9.06 -12.56
CA SER A 196 22.24 8.19 -11.64
C SER A 196 21.08 8.91 -10.98
N LEU A 197 21.28 10.12 -10.48
CA LEU A 197 20.23 10.95 -9.84
C LEU A 197 19.13 11.37 -10.83
N THR A 198 19.51 11.79 -12.04
CA THR A 198 18.53 12.21 -13.07
C THR A 198 17.73 11.02 -13.63
N ALA A 199 18.26 9.80 -13.57
CA ALA A 199 17.56 8.61 -14.03
C ALA A 199 16.62 8.02 -12.97
N ILE A 200 17.04 8.01 -11.69
CA ILE A 200 16.30 7.30 -10.63
C ILE A 200 14.98 7.98 -10.28
N LEU A 201 14.93 9.31 -10.29
CA LEU A 201 13.71 10.05 -9.96
C LEU A 201 12.59 9.87 -11.00
N PRO A 202 12.82 10.05 -12.32
CA PRO A 202 11.82 9.74 -13.34
C PRO A 202 11.41 8.27 -13.34
N LEU A 203 12.35 7.33 -13.12
CA LEU A 203 12.03 5.91 -13.00
C LEU A 203 11.09 5.67 -11.81
N THR A 204 11.38 6.24 -10.66
CA THR A 204 10.52 6.15 -9.47
C THR A 204 9.14 6.73 -9.72
N PHE A 205 9.05 7.90 -10.39
CA PHE A 205 7.77 8.49 -10.76
C PHE A 205 6.98 7.63 -11.74
N GLY A 206 7.67 6.98 -12.69
CA GLY A 206 7.07 6.01 -13.60
C GLY A 206 6.47 4.81 -12.84
N ILE A 207 7.22 4.24 -11.89
CA ILE A 207 6.75 3.15 -11.02
C ILE A 207 5.53 3.61 -10.19
N ALA A 208 5.61 4.77 -9.54
CA ALA A 208 4.51 5.33 -8.76
C ALA A 208 3.23 5.50 -9.61
N THR A 209 3.39 6.00 -10.84
CA THR A 209 2.29 6.17 -11.78
C THR A 209 1.68 4.83 -12.19
N LEU A 210 2.49 3.82 -12.52
CA LEU A 210 2.01 2.48 -12.87
C LEU A 210 1.26 1.82 -11.71
N LEU A 211 1.80 1.92 -10.49
CA LEU A 211 1.14 1.41 -9.27
C LEU A 211 -0.19 2.13 -9.01
N ARG A 212 -0.23 3.46 -9.17
CA ARG A 212 -1.47 4.25 -9.09
C ARG A 212 -2.51 3.78 -10.10
N LEU A 213 -2.11 3.61 -11.36
CA LEU A 213 -3.02 3.15 -12.42
C LEU A 213 -3.55 1.75 -12.14
N GLY A 214 -2.68 0.83 -11.72
CA GLY A 214 -3.06 -0.53 -11.34
C GLY A 214 -4.03 -0.56 -10.16
N HIS A 215 -3.70 0.13 -9.07
CA HIS A 215 -4.53 0.25 -7.89
C HIS A 215 -5.89 0.88 -8.20
N ASN A 216 -5.91 2.05 -8.85
CA ASN A 216 -7.14 2.74 -9.22
C ASN A 216 -8.00 1.94 -10.19
N GLY A 217 -7.38 1.19 -11.11
CA GLY A 217 -8.08 0.29 -12.02
C GLY A 217 -8.80 -0.85 -11.26
N CYS A 218 -8.12 -1.46 -10.27
CA CYS A 218 -8.73 -2.47 -9.42
C CYS A 218 -9.85 -1.89 -8.54
N CYS A 219 -9.65 -0.70 -7.96
CA CYS A 219 -10.68 0.00 -7.21
C CYS A 219 -11.94 0.28 -8.05
N ARG A 220 -11.75 0.76 -9.29
CA ARG A 220 -12.86 1.06 -10.21
C ARG A 220 -13.65 -0.21 -10.55
N ARG A 221 -12.98 -1.27 -11.00
CA ARG A 221 -13.62 -2.56 -11.34
C ARG A 221 -14.42 -3.12 -10.17
N ARG A 222 -13.91 -2.94 -8.96
CA ARG A 222 -14.62 -3.40 -7.77
C ARG A 222 -15.86 -2.57 -7.50
N ARG A 223 -15.80 -1.24 -7.57
CA ARG A 223 -16.98 -0.39 -7.44
C ARG A 223 -18.07 -0.75 -8.45
N GLU A 224 -17.68 -0.94 -9.71
CA GLU A 224 -18.60 -1.36 -10.78
C GLU A 224 -19.27 -2.69 -10.44
N ARG A 225 -18.51 -3.68 -9.95
CA ARG A 225 -19.05 -4.97 -9.53
C ARG A 225 -19.99 -4.84 -8.32
N ASP A 226 -19.56 -4.12 -7.27
CA ASP A 226 -20.34 -3.96 -6.06
C ASP A 226 -21.63 -3.19 -6.34
N THR A 227 -21.59 -2.19 -7.21
CA THR A 227 -22.78 -1.47 -7.72
C THR A 227 -23.70 -2.39 -8.51
N ALA A 228 -23.17 -3.25 -9.37
CA ALA A 228 -23.99 -4.21 -10.12
C ALA A 228 -24.69 -5.22 -9.20
N LEU A 229 -23.98 -5.76 -8.20
CA LEU A 229 -24.56 -6.66 -7.19
C LEU A 229 -25.65 -5.97 -6.36
N PHE A 230 -25.41 -4.71 -5.98
CA PHE A 230 -26.41 -3.92 -5.28
C PHE A 230 -27.65 -3.69 -6.13
N ARG A 231 -27.49 -3.28 -7.38
CA ARG A 231 -28.58 -3.08 -8.34
C ARG A 231 -29.41 -4.35 -8.52
N GLU A 232 -28.78 -5.51 -8.71
CA GLU A 232 -29.43 -6.80 -8.84
C GLU A 232 -30.25 -7.15 -7.59
N ALA A 233 -29.68 -6.97 -6.38
CA ALA A 233 -30.34 -7.30 -5.12
C ALA A 233 -31.55 -6.41 -4.78
N TYR A 234 -31.56 -5.18 -5.30
CA TYR A 234 -32.56 -4.16 -4.95
C TYR A 234 -33.40 -3.68 -6.13
N THR A 235 -33.37 -4.37 -7.27
CA THR A 235 -34.22 -4.08 -8.42
C THR A 235 -35.70 -4.09 -8.00
N GLY A 236 -36.42 -3.03 -8.34
CA GLY A 236 -37.87 -2.88 -8.07
C GLY A 236 -38.21 -2.48 -6.63
N LYS A 237 -37.23 -2.19 -5.75
CA LYS A 237 -37.48 -1.68 -4.41
C LYS A 237 -37.30 -0.16 -4.36
N ASP A 238 -38.08 0.47 -3.45
CA ASP A 238 -37.87 1.89 -3.15
C ASP A 238 -36.52 2.09 -2.47
N LEU A 239 -35.67 2.93 -3.08
CA LEU A 239 -34.33 3.18 -2.60
C LEU A 239 -34.31 3.79 -1.18
N ARG A 240 -35.29 4.65 -0.83
CA ARG A 240 -35.44 5.21 0.51
C ARG A 240 -35.67 4.12 1.55
N GLN A 241 -36.54 3.16 1.23
CA GLN A 241 -36.80 2.02 2.10
C GLN A 241 -35.54 1.16 2.28
N VAL A 242 -34.80 0.87 1.21
CA VAL A 242 -33.54 0.10 1.24
C VAL A 242 -32.51 0.77 2.12
N LEU A 243 -32.29 2.07 1.97
CA LEU A 243 -31.34 2.83 2.79
C LEU A 243 -31.73 2.82 4.28
N THR A 244 -33.00 2.94 4.57
CA THR A 244 -33.53 2.87 5.94
C THR A 244 -33.28 1.48 6.56
N GLU A 245 -33.57 0.40 5.82
CA GLU A 245 -33.32 -0.97 6.27
C GLU A 245 -31.83 -1.23 6.51
N MET A 246 -30.96 -0.75 5.61
CA MET A 246 -29.49 -0.86 5.77
C MET A 246 -28.99 -0.09 7.00
N ALA A 247 -29.53 1.11 7.23
CA ALA A 247 -29.18 1.93 8.39
C ALA A 247 -29.56 1.24 9.71
N LEU A 248 -30.77 0.69 9.77
CA LEU A 248 -31.26 -0.05 10.95
C LEU A 248 -30.43 -1.31 11.21
N GLU A 249 -30.03 -2.03 10.16
CA GLU A 249 -29.17 -3.21 10.31
C GLU A 249 -27.76 -2.85 10.77
N ALA A 250 -27.18 -1.78 10.23
CA ALA A 250 -25.88 -1.26 10.67
C ALA A 250 -25.94 -0.87 12.15
N LYS A 251 -26.98 -0.15 12.57
CA LYS A 251 -27.19 0.21 13.98
C LYS A 251 -27.28 -1.02 14.89
N ARG A 252 -28.01 -2.06 14.47
CA ARG A 252 -28.15 -3.30 15.24
C ARG A 252 -26.81 -4.03 15.40
N LYS A 253 -25.93 -4.04 14.38
CA LYS A 253 -24.65 -4.73 14.40
C LYS A 253 -23.58 -3.97 15.16
N LEU A 254 -23.52 -2.65 15.03
CA LEU A 254 -22.41 -1.82 15.52
C LEU A 254 -22.66 -1.23 16.90
N GLY A 255 -23.92 -1.27 17.41
CA GLY A 255 -24.27 -0.60 18.64
C GLY A 255 -24.11 0.93 18.54
N LYS A 256 -24.17 1.63 19.70
CA LYS A 256 -24.17 3.10 19.75
C LYS A 256 -22.84 3.78 19.37
N LYS A 257 -21.74 3.05 19.10
CA LYS A 257 -20.39 3.62 19.18
C LYS A 257 -19.69 3.96 17.88
N SER A 258 -20.12 3.47 16.72
CA SER A 258 -19.49 3.90 15.45
C SER A 258 -20.29 3.47 14.24
N ILE A 259 -20.98 4.44 13.64
CA ILE A 259 -21.57 4.26 12.31
C ILE A 259 -20.78 5.16 11.38
N VAL A 260 -19.77 4.59 10.74
CA VAL A 260 -19.08 5.23 9.62
C VAL A 260 -19.43 4.43 8.38
N ILE A 261 -20.48 4.84 7.69
CA ILE A 261 -20.65 4.41 6.31
C ILE A 261 -19.96 5.43 5.43
N PRO A 262 -19.11 4.99 4.50
CA PRO A 262 -18.50 5.90 3.56
C PRO A 262 -19.62 6.58 2.75
N SER A 263 -19.80 7.88 2.96
CA SER A 263 -20.75 8.73 2.19
C SER A 263 -20.57 8.55 0.68
N GLN A 264 -19.34 8.25 0.25
CA GLN A 264 -19.03 7.93 -1.13
C GLN A 264 -19.71 6.66 -1.66
N THR A 265 -19.79 5.59 -0.87
CA THR A 265 -20.42 4.34 -1.31
C THR A 265 -21.92 4.54 -1.51
N ILE A 266 -22.60 5.25 -0.61
CA ILE A 266 -24.02 5.59 -0.72
C ILE A 266 -24.25 6.52 -1.92
N GLY A 267 -23.42 7.56 -2.10
CA GLY A 267 -23.52 8.47 -3.22
C GLY A 267 -23.39 7.80 -4.58
N TYR A 268 -22.48 6.85 -4.73
CA TYR A 268 -22.34 6.06 -5.97
C TYR A 268 -23.52 5.11 -6.20
N MET A 269 -24.04 4.48 -5.17
CA MET A 269 -25.20 3.60 -5.27
C MET A 269 -26.44 4.37 -5.74
N ILE A 270 -26.62 5.62 -5.32
CA ILE A 270 -27.74 6.47 -5.68
C ILE A 270 -27.60 7.03 -7.10
N ALA A 271 -26.46 7.59 -7.45
CA ALA A 271 -26.21 8.11 -8.79
C ALA A 271 -26.44 7.05 -9.89
N ASP A 272 -26.16 5.78 -9.57
CA ASP A 272 -26.27 4.66 -10.52
C ASP A 272 -27.65 4.00 -10.51
N SER A 273 -28.48 4.23 -9.49
CA SER A 273 -29.83 3.65 -9.40
C SER A 273 -30.86 4.37 -10.27
N GLY A 274 -30.49 5.50 -10.92
CA GLY A 274 -31.40 6.33 -11.68
C GLY A 274 -32.48 7.02 -10.81
N SER A 275 -32.26 7.10 -9.50
CA SER A 275 -33.16 7.80 -8.58
C SER A 275 -32.86 9.28 -8.58
N ASP A 276 -33.90 10.10 -8.45
CA ASP A 276 -33.79 11.57 -8.33
C ASP A 276 -33.26 12.02 -6.94
N LEU A 277 -32.77 11.10 -6.10
CA LEU A 277 -32.21 11.40 -4.79
C LEU A 277 -30.82 11.99 -4.93
N ASP A 278 -30.63 13.18 -4.40
CA ASP A 278 -29.30 13.77 -4.25
C ASP A 278 -28.44 12.93 -3.29
N PRO A 279 -27.16 12.66 -3.61
CA PRO A 279 -26.23 11.95 -2.73
C PRO A 279 -26.17 12.49 -1.30
N ASP A 280 -26.22 13.82 -1.14
CA ASP A 280 -26.22 14.48 0.18
C ASP A 280 -27.54 14.24 0.94
N GLU A 281 -28.66 14.23 0.24
CA GLU A 281 -29.97 13.91 0.84
C GLU A 281 -30.04 12.46 1.32
N ALA A 282 -29.49 11.54 0.57
CA ALA A 282 -29.46 10.13 0.96
C ALA A 282 -28.53 9.85 2.14
N CYS A 283 -27.37 10.52 2.18
CA CYS A 283 -26.50 10.48 3.35
C CYS A 283 -27.22 11.04 4.58
N ARG A 284 -27.93 12.16 4.42
CA ARG A 284 -28.70 12.77 5.51
C ARG A 284 -29.82 11.84 5.99
N LEU A 285 -30.59 11.23 5.08
CA LEU A 285 -31.64 10.28 5.40
C LEU A 285 -31.11 9.06 6.16
N TYR A 286 -29.96 8.53 5.73
CA TYR A 286 -29.28 7.44 6.40
C TYR A 286 -28.89 7.84 7.84
N PHE A 287 -28.21 8.98 8.02
CA PHE A 287 -27.78 9.46 9.33
C PHE A 287 -28.96 9.82 10.24
N GLU A 288 -30.01 10.49 9.72
CA GLU A 288 -31.21 10.80 10.50
C GLU A 288 -31.92 9.54 11.01
N THR A 289 -31.98 8.49 10.17
CA THR A 289 -32.59 7.21 10.56
C THR A 289 -31.78 6.52 11.66
N VAL A 290 -30.45 6.64 11.59
CA VAL A 290 -29.56 6.07 12.60
C VAL A 290 -29.57 6.85 13.91
N LEU A 291 -29.71 8.18 13.84
CA LEU A 291 -29.69 9.07 15.02
C LEU A 291 -31.06 9.22 15.69
N ARG A 292 -32.16 9.02 14.93
CA ARG A 292 -33.51 9.28 15.42
C ARG A 292 -33.94 8.38 16.60
N ASP A 293 -33.30 7.24 16.75
CA ASP A 293 -33.57 6.27 17.82
C ASP A 293 -32.40 6.18 18.85
N ALA A 294 -31.45 7.09 18.80
CA ALA A 294 -30.36 7.16 19.77
C ALA A 294 -30.68 8.14 20.91
#